data_13fd15c03e4555d928595c83d1611dbc
#
_entry.id   13fd15c03e4555d928595c83d1611dbc
#
_cell.length_a   1.000
_cell.length_b   1.000
_cell.length_c   1.000
_cell.angle_alpha   90.00
_cell.angle_beta   90.00
_cell.angle_gamma   90.00
#
_symmetry.space_group_name_H-M   'P 1'
#
loop_
_entity.id
_entity.type
_entity.pdbx_description
1 polymer ?
#
loop_
_entity_poly.entity_id
_entity_poly.type
_entity_poly.pdbx_seq_one_letter_code
_entity_poly.pdbx_strand_id
1 'polypeptide(L)'
;MDGDNSLDYNAWDDLSEMESIGSSNEMNIVTQLDLYSSYSGTYRYNVTGVAQGVSYPLYHDDIVQTLPEQNMADPATLNAFVNWATLNYPAKKNLLVIWNHGQDGESIISLLKELFEMIPLEIT
;
A
#
# COMPACT_ATOMS: atom_id res chain seq x y z
N MET A 1 -2.24 -2.81 -0.03
CA MET A 1 -3.32 -3.38 0.79
C MET A 1 -4.53 -3.56 -0.11
N ASP A 2 -4.85 -4.79 -0.40
CA ASP A 2 -6.02 -5.14 -1.21
C ASP A 2 -7.19 -5.45 -0.27
N GLY A 3 -8.01 -4.45 0.00
CA GLY A 3 -9.20 -4.49 0.82
C GLY A 3 -10.50 -4.47 0.00
N ASP A 4 -10.42 -4.61 -1.33
CA ASP A 4 -11.59 -4.74 -2.21
C ASP A 4 -12.25 -6.12 -2.08
N ASN A 5 -12.59 -6.48 -0.84
CA ASN A 5 -13.17 -7.76 -0.45
C ASN A 5 -13.76 -7.68 0.97
N SER A 6 -14.04 -8.84 1.58
CA SER A 6 -14.60 -8.92 2.94
C SER A 6 -13.68 -8.38 4.06
N LEU A 7 -12.43 -8.06 3.75
CA LEU A 7 -11.47 -7.45 4.69
C LEU A 7 -11.45 -5.91 4.63
N ASP A 8 -12.42 -5.29 4.00
CA ASP A 8 -12.52 -3.83 3.82
C ASP A 8 -12.30 -3.07 5.13
N TYR A 9 -13.03 -3.41 6.18
CA TYR A 9 -12.87 -2.79 7.51
C TYR A 9 -11.53 -3.09 8.15
N ASN A 10 -11.00 -4.30 7.97
CA ASN A 10 -9.70 -4.67 8.53
C ASN A 10 -8.56 -3.88 7.88
N ALA A 11 -8.65 -3.64 6.57
CA ALA A 11 -7.67 -2.80 5.86
C ALA A 11 -7.67 -1.37 6.41
N TRP A 12 -8.85 -0.85 6.74
CA TRP A 12 -9.00 0.45 7.35
C TRP A 12 -8.44 0.50 8.78
N ASP A 13 -8.75 -0.52 9.60
CA ASP A 13 -8.24 -0.64 10.96
C ASP A 13 -6.71 -0.70 10.96
N ASP A 14 -6.12 -1.52 10.08
CA ASP A 14 -4.66 -1.65 9.95
C ASP A 14 -4.00 -0.34 9.48
N LEU A 15 -4.63 0.40 8.58
CA LEU A 15 -4.15 1.74 8.22
C LEU A 15 -4.15 2.67 9.43
N SER A 16 -5.21 2.64 10.23
CA SER A 16 -5.32 3.45 11.45
C SER A 16 -4.27 3.06 12.49
N GLU A 17 -3.92 1.77 12.57
CA GLU A 17 -2.82 1.30 13.42
C GLU A 17 -1.46 1.84 12.93
N MET A 18 -1.21 1.83 11.62
CA MET A 18 -0.01 2.45 11.05
C MET A 18 0.08 3.95 11.38
N GLU A 19 -1.04 4.65 11.35
CA GLU A 19 -1.13 6.06 11.72
C GLU A 19 -0.81 6.32 13.19
N SER A 20 -1.04 5.36 14.06
CA SER A 20 -0.66 5.49 15.48
C SER A 20 0.85 5.61 15.68
N ILE A 21 1.63 5.14 14.73
CA ILE A 21 3.10 5.25 14.69
C ILE A 21 3.53 6.40 13.79
N GLY A 22 3.09 6.39 12.54
CA GLY A 22 3.42 7.39 11.53
C GLY A 22 4.85 7.32 11.00
N SER A 23 5.07 8.02 9.91
CA SER A 23 6.40 8.24 9.35
C SER A 23 7.24 9.15 10.25
N SER A 24 8.55 9.00 10.19
CA SER A 24 9.53 9.78 10.94
C SER A 24 10.71 10.20 10.05
N ASN A 25 11.70 10.87 10.62
CA ASN A 25 12.94 11.19 9.91
C ASN A 25 13.77 9.94 9.52
N GLU A 26 13.50 8.81 10.16
CA GLU A 26 14.26 7.56 9.96
C GLU A 26 13.48 6.52 9.17
N MET A 27 12.15 6.67 9.06
CA MET A 27 11.26 5.67 8.45
C MET A 27 10.11 6.34 7.70
N ASN A 28 9.93 5.96 6.44
CA ASN A 28 8.73 6.29 5.68
C ASN A 28 7.75 5.11 5.71
N ILE A 29 6.51 5.38 6.09
CA ILE A 29 5.39 4.44 5.95
C ILE A 29 4.53 4.94 4.81
N VAL A 30 4.51 4.18 3.71
CA VAL A 30 3.71 4.50 2.53
C VAL A 30 2.82 3.30 2.18
N THR A 31 1.59 3.56 1.80
CA THR A 31 0.59 2.52 1.55
C THR A 31 -0.19 2.82 0.29
N GLN A 32 -0.47 1.80 -0.49
CA GLN A 32 -1.51 1.82 -1.51
C GLN A 32 -2.67 0.96 -1.02
N LEU A 33 -3.84 1.56 -0.93
CA LEU A 33 -5.06 0.96 -0.38
C LEU A 33 -6.16 0.98 -1.43
N ASP A 34 -6.78 -0.15 -1.62
CA ASP A 34 -7.98 -0.37 -2.40
C ASP A 34 -9.07 -0.95 -1.50
N LEU A 35 -10.28 -0.42 -1.57
CA LEU A 35 -11.39 -0.78 -0.70
C LEU A 35 -12.63 -1.14 -1.51
N TYR A 36 -13.39 -2.12 -1.03
CA TYR A 36 -14.61 -2.65 -1.68
C TYR A 36 -15.77 -1.66 -1.71
N SER A 37 -15.84 -0.76 -0.76
CA SER A 37 -17.04 0.05 -0.55
C SER A 37 -17.26 1.07 -1.68
N SER A 38 -18.36 1.79 -1.60
CA SER A 38 -18.81 2.84 -2.53
C SER A 38 -17.81 3.96 -2.83
N TYR A 39 -16.59 3.80 -2.40
CA TYR A 39 -15.46 4.66 -2.68
C TYR A 39 -14.66 4.06 -3.83
N SER A 40 -15.02 4.46 -5.03
CA SER A 40 -14.30 4.06 -6.24
C SER A 40 -12.92 4.67 -6.27
N GLY A 41 -11.90 3.84 -6.42
CA GLY A 41 -10.52 4.25 -6.62
C GLY A 41 -9.56 3.70 -5.59
N THR A 42 -8.31 3.78 -5.94
CA THR A 42 -7.18 3.34 -5.14
C THR A 42 -6.44 4.55 -4.60
N TYR A 43 -6.08 4.52 -3.34
CA TYR A 43 -5.48 5.65 -2.64
C TYR A 43 -4.05 5.34 -2.21
N ARG A 44 -3.15 6.31 -2.42
CA ARG A 44 -1.79 6.26 -1.90
C ARG A 44 -1.63 7.21 -0.73
N TYR A 45 -1.07 6.71 0.34
CA TYR A 45 -0.86 7.42 1.60
C TYR A 45 0.62 7.59 1.88
N ASN A 46 0.98 8.74 2.39
CA ASN A 46 2.15 8.90 3.23
C ASN A 46 1.65 8.99 4.68
N VAL A 47 1.82 7.93 5.43
CA VAL A 47 1.24 7.81 6.78
C VAL A 47 2.04 8.68 7.74
N THR A 48 1.50 9.82 8.16
CA THR A 48 2.23 10.81 8.97
C THR A 48 1.99 10.70 10.46
N GLY A 49 1.04 9.88 10.90
CA GLY A 49 0.69 9.74 12.31
C GLY A 49 -0.24 10.84 12.84
N VAL A 50 -0.85 11.61 11.97
CA VAL A 50 -1.75 12.73 12.34
C VAL A 50 -3.22 12.34 12.30
N ALA A 51 -3.55 11.11 12.05
CA ALA A 51 -4.94 10.67 11.96
C ALA A 51 -5.67 10.85 13.27
N GLN A 52 -6.64 11.69 13.25
CA GLN A 52 -7.50 11.98 14.38
C GLN A 52 -8.95 11.72 13.99
N GLY A 53 -9.42 10.49 14.25
CA GLY A 53 -10.84 10.20 14.26
C GLY A 53 -11.58 10.34 12.92
N VAL A 54 -10.90 10.13 11.80
CA VAL A 54 -11.50 10.22 10.48
C VAL A 54 -12.14 8.89 10.11
N SER A 55 -13.41 8.95 9.72
CA SER A 55 -14.22 7.76 9.51
C SER A 55 -13.99 7.06 8.17
N TYR A 56 -13.29 7.68 7.19
CA TYR A 56 -13.17 7.13 5.84
C TYR A 56 -11.97 7.68 5.05
N PRO A 57 -11.41 6.89 4.07
CA PRO A 57 -10.23 7.25 3.29
C PRO A 57 -10.33 8.58 2.54
N LEU A 58 -11.53 8.96 2.11
CA LEU A 58 -11.74 10.16 1.30
C LEU A 58 -11.41 11.48 2.01
N TYR A 59 -11.35 11.47 3.33
CA TYR A 59 -11.13 12.68 4.14
C TYR A 59 -9.82 12.62 4.93
N HIS A 60 -8.92 11.75 4.48
CA HIS A 60 -7.68 11.52 5.20
C HIS A 60 -6.60 12.47 4.70
N ASP A 61 -6.01 13.25 5.59
CA ASP A 61 -4.98 14.24 5.27
C ASP A 61 -3.69 13.61 4.72
N ASP A 62 -3.49 12.31 4.95
CA ASP A 62 -2.32 11.57 4.48
C ASP A 62 -2.43 11.07 3.04
N ILE A 63 -3.57 11.26 2.36
CA ILE A 63 -3.70 10.89 0.95
C ILE A 63 -2.84 11.81 0.10
N VAL A 64 -1.85 11.23 -0.54
CA VAL A 64 -0.94 11.96 -1.44
C VAL A 64 -1.26 11.75 -2.92
N GLN A 65 -2.00 10.70 -3.24
CA GLN A 65 -2.45 10.42 -4.60
C GLN A 65 -3.73 9.60 -4.62
N THR A 66 -4.66 9.99 -5.48
CA THR A 66 -5.85 9.18 -5.81
C THR A 66 -5.70 8.65 -7.22
N LEU A 67 -5.89 7.36 -7.39
CA LEU A 67 -5.84 6.65 -8.66
C LEU A 67 -7.25 6.16 -9.03
N PRO A 68 -7.52 5.93 -10.32
CA PRO A 68 -8.66 5.11 -10.70
C PRO A 68 -8.57 3.74 -10.04
N GLU A 69 -9.70 3.03 -9.99
CA GLU A 69 -9.77 1.65 -9.55
C GLU A 69 -8.65 0.80 -10.17
N GLN A 70 -7.92 0.06 -9.34
CA GLN A 70 -6.78 -0.76 -9.75
C GLN A 70 -7.10 -2.25 -9.57
N ASN A 71 -6.62 -3.08 -10.46
CA ASN A 71 -6.55 -4.51 -10.20
C ASN A 71 -5.33 -4.80 -9.30
N MET A 72 -5.57 -4.96 -8.01
CA MET A 72 -4.50 -5.17 -7.03
C MET A 72 -3.82 -6.55 -7.16
N ALA A 73 -4.44 -7.49 -7.89
CA ALA A 73 -3.83 -8.78 -8.25
C ALA A 73 -2.91 -8.71 -9.47
N ASP A 74 -2.87 -7.57 -10.18
CA ASP A 74 -1.98 -7.39 -11.34
C ASP A 74 -0.57 -7.04 -10.85
N PRO A 75 0.47 -7.82 -11.23
CA PRO A 75 1.87 -7.51 -10.93
C PRO A 75 2.29 -6.11 -11.38
N ALA A 76 1.73 -5.61 -12.47
CA ALA A 76 2.01 -4.27 -12.96
C ALA A 76 1.56 -3.19 -11.96
N THR A 77 0.44 -3.40 -11.28
CA THR A 77 -0.06 -2.51 -10.21
C THR A 77 0.92 -2.46 -9.04
N LEU A 78 1.42 -3.62 -8.60
CA LEU A 78 2.40 -3.70 -7.53
C LEU A 78 3.72 -3.03 -7.93
N ASN A 79 4.21 -3.30 -9.14
CA ASN A 79 5.43 -2.68 -9.66
C ASN A 79 5.29 -1.15 -9.75
N ALA A 80 4.16 -0.65 -10.23
CA ALA A 80 3.89 0.79 -10.28
C ALA A 80 3.90 1.43 -8.89
N PHE A 81 3.36 0.75 -7.87
CA PHE A 81 3.42 1.22 -6.49
C PHE A 81 4.85 1.24 -5.94
N VAL A 82 5.62 0.16 -6.12
CA VAL A 82 7.00 0.08 -5.64
C VAL A 82 7.87 1.16 -6.28
N ASN A 83 7.75 1.35 -7.61
CA ASN A 83 8.49 2.41 -8.31
C ASN A 83 8.11 3.80 -7.81
N TRP A 84 6.83 4.06 -7.62
CA TRP A 84 6.36 5.32 -7.06
C TRP A 84 6.89 5.55 -5.64
N ALA A 85 6.83 4.55 -4.78
CA ALA A 85 7.28 4.65 -3.40
C ALA A 85 8.79 4.91 -3.31
N THR A 86 9.60 4.16 -4.05
CA THR A 86 11.06 4.32 -4.04
C THR A 86 11.53 5.63 -4.66
N LEU A 87 10.79 6.15 -5.63
CA LEU A 87 11.09 7.44 -6.28
C LEU A 87 10.77 8.62 -5.35
N ASN A 88 9.63 8.59 -4.67
CA ASN A 88 9.15 9.70 -3.86
C ASN A 88 9.67 9.66 -2.41
N TYR A 89 9.97 8.47 -1.92
CA TYR A 89 10.42 8.20 -0.54
C TYR A 89 11.69 7.34 -0.55
N PRO A 90 12.81 7.85 -1.06
CA PRO A 90 14.05 7.08 -1.17
C PRO A 90 14.56 6.67 0.21
N ALA A 91 14.99 5.41 0.33
CA ALA A 91 15.49 4.84 1.57
C ALA A 91 16.65 3.87 1.30
N LYS A 92 17.53 3.70 2.28
CA LYS A 92 18.65 2.75 2.21
C LYS A 92 18.19 1.29 2.20
N LYS A 93 17.04 1.01 2.80
CA LYS A 93 16.42 -0.31 2.87
C LYS A 93 14.92 -0.16 2.74
N ASN A 94 14.30 -1.09 2.05
CA ASN A 94 12.86 -1.15 1.87
C ASN A 94 12.32 -2.48 2.40
N LEU A 95 11.16 -2.41 3.04
CA LEU A 95 10.34 -3.56 3.40
C LEU A 95 9.03 -3.46 2.63
N LEU A 96 8.71 -4.47 1.84
CA LEU A 96 7.43 -4.60 1.17
C LEU A 96 6.52 -5.55 1.93
N VAL A 97 5.33 -5.09 2.28
CA VAL A 97 4.28 -5.91 2.89
C VAL A 97 3.11 -6.02 1.90
N ILE A 98 2.75 -7.24 1.55
CA ILE A 98 1.55 -7.54 0.76
C ILE A 98 0.46 -7.98 1.72
N TRP A 99 -0.70 -7.31 1.63
CA TRP A 99 -1.80 -7.48 2.56
C TRP A 99 -3.09 -7.85 1.80
N ASN A 100 -3.64 -9.00 2.08
CA ASN A 100 -4.92 -9.54 1.59
C ASN A 100 -5.26 -10.82 2.38
N HIS A 101 -6.34 -11.54 2.01
CA HIS A 101 -6.57 -12.91 2.45
C HIS A 101 -5.36 -13.81 2.16
N GLY A 102 -4.91 -14.57 3.14
CA GLY A 102 -3.76 -15.46 3.03
C GLY A 102 -4.05 -16.82 2.36
N GLN A 103 -5.09 -16.92 1.55
CA GLN A 103 -5.57 -18.23 1.07
C GLN A 103 -4.79 -18.82 -0.10
N ASP A 104 -4.06 -18.01 -0.87
CA ASP A 104 -3.34 -18.50 -2.05
C ASP A 104 -1.86 -18.10 -2.01
N GLY A 105 -1.09 -18.84 -1.22
CA GLY A 105 0.36 -18.66 -1.17
C GLY A 105 1.04 -18.78 -2.54
N GLU A 106 0.48 -19.50 -3.49
CA GLU A 106 0.99 -19.60 -4.87
C GLU A 106 0.83 -18.28 -5.63
N SER A 107 -0.28 -17.58 -5.45
CA SER A 107 -0.56 -16.29 -6.09
C SER A 107 0.42 -15.21 -5.62
N ILE A 108 0.69 -15.13 -4.32
CA ILE A 108 1.66 -14.19 -3.75
C ILE A 108 3.09 -14.53 -4.19
N ILE A 109 3.46 -15.80 -4.22
CA ILE A 109 4.78 -16.25 -4.66
C ILE A 109 4.99 -15.93 -6.15
N SER A 110 3.98 -16.11 -6.99
CA SER A 110 4.04 -15.76 -8.41
C SER A 110 4.23 -14.24 -8.57
N LEU A 111 3.45 -13.45 -7.85
CA LEU A 111 3.54 -11.99 -7.84
C LEU A 111 4.93 -11.49 -7.40
N LEU A 112 5.48 -12.09 -6.34
CA LEU A 112 6.82 -11.77 -5.86
C LEU A 112 7.92 -12.14 -6.86
N LYS A 113 7.79 -13.29 -7.54
CA LYS A 113 8.74 -13.70 -8.58
C LYS A 113 8.77 -12.71 -9.73
N GLU A 114 7.59 -12.32 -10.25
CA GLU A 114 7.52 -11.32 -11.32
C GLU A 114 8.07 -9.97 -10.86
N LEU A 115 7.80 -9.55 -9.63
CA LEU A 115 8.35 -8.32 -9.08
C LEU A 115 9.88 -8.37 -9.00
N PHE A 116 10.47 -9.48 -8.55
CA PHE A 116 11.92 -9.65 -8.48
C PHE A 116 12.59 -9.69 -9.86
N GLU A 117 11.90 -10.19 -10.88
CA GLU A 117 12.41 -10.16 -12.27
C GLU A 117 12.35 -8.76 -12.88
N MET A 118 11.43 -7.92 -12.43
CA MET A 118 11.23 -6.56 -12.96
C MET A 118 12.04 -5.48 -12.25
N ILE A 119 12.49 -5.72 -11.02
CA ILE A 119 13.34 -4.78 -10.26
C ILE A 119 14.80 -5.17 -10.50
N PRO A 120 15.61 -4.30 -11.15
CA PRO A 120 17.04 -4.51 -11.20
C PRO A 120 17.59 -4.48 -9.77
N LEU A 121 17.98 -5.61 -9.25
CA LEU A 121 18.74 -5.70 -8.00
C LEU A 121 20.15 -5.17 -8.30
N GLU A 122 20.35 -3.88 -8.12
CA GLU A 122 21.71 -3.37 -7.93
C GLU A 122 22.16 -3.77 -6.53
N ILE A 123 22.84 -4.90 -6.47
CA ILE A 123 23.59 -5.30 -5.28
C ILE A 123 24.90 -4.51 -5.30
N THR A 124 24.92 -3.43 -4.58
CA THR A 124 26.16 -2.72 -4.25
C THR A 124 26.68 -3.15 -2.91
#